data_60da6eb6ce9a982195a0bd6163c0e83e
#
_entry.id   60da6eb6ce9a982195a0bd6163c0e83e
#
_cell.length_a   1.000
_cell.length_b   1.000
_cell.length_c   1.000
_cell.angle_alpha   90.00
_cell.angle_beta   90.00
_cell.angle_gamma   90.00
#
_symmetry.space_group_name_H-M   'P 1'
#
loop_
_entity.id
_entity.type
_entity.pdbx_description
1 polymer ?
#
loop_
_entity_poly.entity_id
_entity_poly.type
_entity_poly.pdbx_seq_one_letter_code
_entity_poly.pdbx_strand_id
1 'polypeptide(L)'
;MSGNETFRSGHNESPKDVQKRILDLFENEVKPEYSDVFSNRDTITLDADSIAYVVGELQNYCLTEAERDAIGDAFEVFIGPALRGSEGQFFTPRNVVRMIIGILDPDPGEMILDPASGSGGFLIMALEHVWKKLEAQAKQKGWNDVQLERKKRDMATKCFRGIDKDA
;
A
#
# COMPACT_ATOMS: atom_id res chain seq x y z
N MET A 1 -11.37 -21.22 0.32
CA MET A 1 -10.97 -21.03 1.74
C MET A 1 -10.72 -19.57 1.92
N SER A 2 -11.40 -18.90 2.86
CA SER A 2 -11.21 -17.45 3.04
C SER A 2 -9.86 -17.22 3.70
N GLY A 3 -8.98 -16.44 3.09
CA GLY A 3 -7.63 -16.11 3.57
C GLY A 3 -7.57 -15.48 4.98
N ASN A 4 -8.72 -15.36 5.62
CA ASN A 4 -8.87 -14.79 6.96
C ASN A 4 -8.58 -15.81 8.08
N GLU A 5 -8.69 -17.11 7.83
CA GLU A 5 -8.44 -18.14 8.87
C GLU A 5 -6.94 -18.43 9.03
N THR A 6 -6.15 -18.23 8.00
CA THR A 6 -4.72 -18.53 8.00
C THR A 6 -3.89 -17.46 8.71
N PHE A 7 -4.35 -16.21 8.75
CA PHE A 7 -3.63 -15.11 9.40
C PHE A 7 -3.83 -15.04 10.92
N ARG A 8 -4.96 -15.50 11.44
CA ARG A 8 -5.29 -15.39 12.87
C ARG A 8 -4.45 -16.34 13.74
N SER A 9 -3.99 -15.88 14.90
CA SER A 9 -3.38 -16.74 15.89
C SER A 9 -4.44 -17.63 16.57
N GLY A 10 -4.17 -18.94 16.67
CA GLY A 10 -5.03 -19.89 17.39
C GLY A 10 -4.93 -19.70 18.92
N HIS A 11 -5.97 -20.14 19.64
CA HIS A 11 -6.10 -19.92 21.09
C HIS A 11 -4.97 -20.53 21.96
N ASN A 12 -4.17 -21.46 21.41
CA ASN A 12 -3.04 -22.12 22.09
C ASN A 12 -1.80 -22.26 21.18
N GLU A 13 -1.65 -21.40 20.20
CA GLU A 13 -0.52 -21.41 19.29
C GLU A 13 0.72 -20.78 19.95
N SER A 14 1.87 -21.45 19.86
CA SER A 14 3.12 -20.84 20.31
C SER A 14 3.58 -19.78 19.28
N PRO A 15 4.40 -18.79 19.68
CA PRO A 15 4.98 -17.82 18.75
C PRO A 15 5.69 -18.46 17.55
N LYS A 16 6.34 -19.62 17.77
CA LYS A 16 7.01 -20.37 16.70
C LYS A 16 6.03 -20.99 15.70
N ASP A 17 4.87 -21.44 16.16
CA ASP A 17 3.84 -22.00 15.28
C ASP A 17 3.21 -20.90 14.43
N VAL A 18 2.94 -19.72 15.05
CA VAL A 18 2.49 -18.52 14.34
C VAL A 18 3.51 -18.10 13.27
N GLN A 19 4.79 -18.01 13.64
CA GLN A 19 5.87 -17.67 12.71
C GLN A 19 5.88 -18.64 11.53
N LYS A 20 5.90 -19.94 11.80
CA LYS A 20 5.94 -20.96 10.73
C LYS A 20 4.78 -20.78 9.76
N ARG A 21 3.55 -20.61 10.28
CA ARG A 21 2.36 -20.44 9.47
C ARG A 21 2.38 -19.18 8.63
N ILE A 22 2.86 -18.05 9.19
CA ILE A 22 2.99 -16.78 8.45
C ILE A 22 4.06 -16.89 7.36
N LEU A 23 5.20 -17.54 7.63
CA LEU A 23 6.22 -17.79 6.63
C LEU A 23 5.70 -18.71 5.52
N ASP A 24 4.98 -19.78 5.86
CA ASP A 24 4.37 -20.69 4.88
C ASP A 24 3.35 -19.93 3.99
N LEU A 25 2.51 -19.07 4.58
CA LEU A 25 1.57 -18.22 3.87
C LEU A 25 2.30 -17.25 2.91
N PHE A 26 3.36 -16.59 3.39
CA PHE A 26 4.13 -15.66 2.59
C PHE A 26 4.80 -16.35 1.40
N GLU A 27 5.45 -17.49 1.61
CA GLU A 27 6.18 -18.21 0.56
C GLU A 27 5.25 -18.87 -0.46
N ASN A 28 4.15 -19.48 -0.02
CA ASN A 28 3.34 -20.33 -0.87
C ASN A 28 2.11 -19.64 -1.47
N GLU A 29 1.65 -18.53 -0.88
CA GLU A 29 0.46 -17.81 -1.35
C GLU A 29 0.79 -16.37 -1.76
N VAL A 30 1.43 -15.58 -0.88
CA VAL A 30 1.64 -14.14 -1.15
C VAL A 30 2.66 -13.91 -2.25
N LYS A 31 3.83 -14.52 -2.19
CA LYS A 31 4.87 -14.34 -3.23
C LYS A 31 4.42 -14.76 -4.63
N PRO A 32 3.77 -15.92 -4.83
CA PRO A 32 3.27 -16.30 -6.14
C PRO A 32 2.20 -15.36 -6.68
N GLU A 33 1.28 -14.90 -5.83
CA GLU A 33 0.20 -14.00 -6.20
C GLU A 33 0.73 -12.60 -6.59
N TYR A 34 1.76 -12.11 -5.88
CA TYR A 34 2.37 -10.80 -6.08
C TYR A 34 3.81 -10.90 -6.60
N SER A 35 4.02 -11.75 -7.63
CA SER A 35 5.33 -12.01 -8.23
C SER A 35 5.95 -10.80 -8.95
N ASP A 36 5.18 -9.78 -9.23
CA ASP A 36 5.61 -8.47 -9.73
C ASP A 36 6.16 -7.55 -8.61
N VAL A 37 5.87 -7.86 -7.35
CA VAL A 37 6.32 -7.10 -6.17
C VAL A 37 7.43 -7.84 -5.45
N PHE A 38 7.28 -9.16 -5.23
CA PHE A 38 8.21 -9.98 -4.46
C PHE A 38 9.10 -10.85 -5.35
N SER A 39 10.38 -10.89 -5.03
CA SER A 39 11.35 -11.79 -5.62
C SER A 39 11.55 -13.05 -4.77
N ASN A 40 12.19 -14.07 -5.31
CA ASN A 40 12.54 -15.29 -4.56
C ASN A 40 13.53 -15.04 -3.39
N ARG A 41 14.18 -13.86 -3.36
CA ARG A 41 15.15 -13.50 -2.31
C ARG A 41 14.48 -12.81 -1.12
N ASP A 42 13.27 -12.31 -1.29
CA ASP A 42 12.56 -11.61 -0.22
C ASP A 42 12.11 -12.60 0.84
N THR A 43 12.43 -12.33 2.09
CA THR A 43 12.07 -13.16 3.24
C THR A 43 11.63 -12.30 4.41
N ILE A 44 10.76 -12.84 5.25
CA ILE A 44 10.43 -12.21 6.53
C ILE A 44 11.51 -12.59 7.53
N THR A 45 12.28 -11.60 8.01
CA THR A 45 13.42 -11.80 8.92
C THR A 45 13.08 -11.58 10.40
N LEU A 46 11.82 -11.29 10.72
CA LEU A 46 11.37 -11.07 12.09
C LEU A 46 11.44 -12.36 12.92
N ASP A 47 11.76 -12.22 14.22
CA ASP A 47 11.72 -13.32 15.18
C ASP A 47 10.25 -13.74 15.48
N ALA A 48 10.11 -14.91 16.11
CA ALA A 48 8.80 -15.51 16.37
C ALA A 48 7.90 -14.65 17.28
N ASP A 49 8.48 -14.03 18.30
CA ASP A 49 7.72 -13.21 19.25
C ASP A 49 7.23 -11.93 18.58
N SER A 50 8.04 -11.29 17.76
CA SER A 50 7.69 -10.12 16.96
C SER A 50 6.57 -10.43 15.95
N ILE A 51 6.63 -11.55 15.24
CA ILE A 51 5.58 -11.96 14.31
C ILE A 51 4.28 -12.25 15.06
N ALA A 52 4.33 -13.01 16.16
CA ALA A 52 3.15 -13.33 16.95
C ALA A 52 2.49 -12.06 17.53
N TYR A 53 3.28 -11.10 17.98
CA TYR A 53 2.79 -9.81 18.45
C TYR A 53 2.06 -9.05 17.33
N VAL A 54 2.69 -8.88 16.16
CA VAL A 54 2.09 -8.18 15.02
C VAL A 54 0.80 -8.86 14.56
N VAL A 55 0.79 -10.19 14.46
CA VAL A 55 -0.42 -10.95 14.11
C VAL A 55 -1.52 -10.74 15.16
N GLY A 56 -1.17 -10.79 16.44
CA GLY A 56 -2.10 -10.54 17.54
C GLY A 56 -2.79 -9.18 17.45
N GLU A 57 -2.02 -8.13 17.14
CA GLU A 57 -2.54 -6.76 17.00
C GLU A 57 -3.40 -6.59 15.73
N LEU A 58 -2.99 -7.16 14.61
CA LEU A 58 -3.64 -6.92 13.31
C LEU A 58 -4.82 -7.84 13.01
N GLN A 59 -4.89 -9.05 13.60
CA GLN A 59 -5.88 -10.08 13.28
C GLN A 59 -7.35 -9.66 13.44
N ASN A 60 -7.62 -8.62 14.24
CA ASN A 60 -8.97 -8.11 14.47
C ASN A 60 -9.39 -7.01 13.49
N TYR A 61 -8.48 -6.57 12.62
CA TYR A 61 -8.74 -5.50 11.67
C TYR A 61 -8.80 -6.05 10.24
N CYS A 62 -9.75 -5.56 9.45
CA CYS A 62 -9.80 -5.79 8.02
C CYS A 62 -9.13 -4.61 7.31
N LEU A 63 -7.84 -4.74 7.03
CA LEU A 63 -7.06 -3.65 6.41
C LEU A 63 -7.56 -3.30 5.00
N THR A 64 -8.18 -4.24 4.28
CA THR A 64 -8.75 -4.01 2.95
C THR A 64 -10.03 -3.20 2.98
N GLU A 65 -10.73 -3.16 4.13
CA GLU A 65 -11.93 -2.34 4.34
C GLU A 65 -11.62 -1.00 5.01
N ALA A 66 -10.40 -0.84 5.55
CA ALA A 66 -9.97 0.43 6.12
C ALA A 66 -9.83 1.47 4.99
N GLU A 67 -10.19 2.72 5.30
CA GLU A 67 -9.88 3.82 4.39
C GLU A 67 -8.38 3.84 4.12
N ARG A 68 -7.99 3.96 2.84
CA ARG A 68 -6.57 3.94 2.42
C ARG A 68 -5.74 4.98 3.16
N ASP A 69 -6.34 6.12 3.49
CA ASP A 69 -5.72 7.17 4.29
C ASP A 69 -5.37 6.67 5.71
N ALA A 70 -6.24 5.88 6.35
CA ALA A 70 -5.99 5.37 7.71
C ALA A 70 -4.83 4.36 7.74
N ILE A 71 -4.69 3.52 6.72
CA ILE A 71 -3.54 2.60 6.60
C ILE A 71 -2.25 3.38 6.44
N GLY A 72 -2.24 4.39 5.58
CA GLY A 72 -1.08 5.25 5.39
C GLY A 72 -0.69 6.03 6.64
N ASP A 73 -1.67 6.59 7.36
CA ASP A 73 -1.42 7.29 8.63
C ASP A 73 -0.85 6.35 9.70
N ALA A 74 -1.35 5.10 9.77
CA ALA A 74 -0.80 4.08 10.64
C ALA A 74 0.67 3.76 10.28
N PHE A 75 0.99 3.60 8.99
CA PHE A 75 2.37 3.42 8.54
C PHE A 75 3.26 4.62 8.88
N GLU A 76 2.80 5.85 8.72
CA GLU A 76 3.55 7.05 9.12
C GLU A 76 3.86 7.07 10.62
N VAL A 77 2.92 6.65 11.46
CA VAL A 77 3.12 6.56 12.91
C VAL A 77 4.12 5.47 13.27
N PHE A 78 4.06 4.30 12.64
CA PHE A 78 4.95 3.18 12.92
C PHE A 78 6.35 3.40 12.37
N ILE A 79 6.48 3.84 11.13
CA ILE A 79 7.75 3.98 10.44
C ILE A 79 8.43 5.31 10.79
N GLY A 80 7.66 6.36 11.06
CA GLY A 80 8.17 7.70 11.32
C GLY A 80 9.22 7.78 12.43
N PRO A 81 9.05 7.16 13.62
CA PRO A 81 10.08 7.13 14.66
C PRO A 81 11.26 6.23 14.34
N ALA A 82 11.05 5.10 13.67
CA ALA A 82 12.09 4.14 13.35
C ALA A 82 13.03 4.62 12.22
N LEU A 83 12.50 5.31 11.23
CA LEU A 83 13.29 5.91 10.13
C LEU A 83 13.86 7.29 10.48
N ARG A 84 13.41 7.97 11.53
CA ARG A 84 14.03 9.22 12.03
C ARG A 84 15.44 8.98 12.56
N GLY A 85 15.90 7.75 12.63
CA GLY A 85 17.09 7.32 13.38
C GLY A 85 18.42 7.40 12.68
N SER A 86 18.64 7.75 11.44
CA SER A 86 19.98 8.01 10.90
C SER A 86 20.07 8.57 9.50
N GLU A 87 19.03 8.48 8.67
CA GLU A 87 19.13 8.84 7.24
C GLU A 87 18.28 10.02 6.79
N GLY A 88 17.58 10.72 7.71
CA GLY A 88 16.92 12.00 7.41
C GLY A 88 15.73 11.91 6.43
N GLN A 89 15.12 10.74 6.25
CA GLN A 89 13.91 10.65 5.46
C GLN A 89 12.72 11.20 6.23
N PHE A 90 12.15 12.29 5.73
CA PHE A 90 10.98 12.93 6.30
C PHE A 90 9.78 12.71 5.38
N PHE A 91 8.73 12.11 5.92
CA PHE A 91 7.45 12.03 5.20
C PHE A 91 6.79 13.42 5.18
N THR A 92 6.36 13.86 4.02
CA THR A 92 5.55 15.06 3.91
C THR A 92 4.17 14.79 4.52
N PRO A 93 3.71 15.60 5.48
CA PRO A 93 2.39 15.41 6.08
C PRO A 93 1.28 15.35 5.04
N ARG A 94 0.38 14.38 5.16
CA ARG A 94 -0.67 14.11 4.15
C ARG A 94 -1.58 15.30 3.87
N ASN A 95 -1.89 16.11 4.88
CA ASN A 95 -2.66 17.36 4.70
C ASN A 95 -1.94 18.34 3.75
N VAL A 96 -0.61 18.40 3.79
CA VAL A 96 0.20 19.23 2.88
C VAL A 96 0.18 18.63 1.48
N VAL A 97 0.36 17.30 1.35
CA VAL A 97 0.27 16.60 0.06
C VAL A 97 -1.12 16.83 -0.55
N ARG A 98 -2.19 16.64 0.22
CA ARG A 98 -3.57 16.86 -0.24
C ARG A 98 -3.81 18.30 -0.70
N MET A 99 -3.27 19.27 0.03
CA MET A 99 -3.35 20.68 -0.35
C MET A 99 -2.65 20.94 -1.69
N ILE A 100 -1.44 20.40 -1.88
CA ILE A 100 -0.65 20.58 -3.12
C ILE A 100 -1.38 19.92 -4.29
N ILE A 101 -1.84 18.67 -4.14
CA ILE A 101 -2.60 17.98 -5.19
C ILE A 101 -3.90 18.72 -5.53
N GLY A 102 -4.58 19.27 -4.51
CA GLY A 102 -5.79 20.08 -4.72
C GLY A 102 -5.52 21.39 -5.47
N ILE A 103 -4.36 22.02 -5.27
CA ILE A 103 -3.96 23.23 -6.00
C ILE A 103 -3.57 22.92 -7.44
N LEU A 104 -2.82 21.81 -7.66
CA LEU A 104 -2.39 21.39 -8.98
C LEU A 104 -3.55 20.83 -9.80
N ASP A 105 -4.53 20.23 -9.14
CA ASP A 105 -5.77 19.66 -9.69
C ASP A 105 -5.57 18.82 -10.98
N PRO A 106 -4.66 17.83 -10.98
CA PRO A 106 -4.27 17.11 -12.17
C PRO A 106 -5.46 16.41 -12.85
N ASP A 107 -5.48 16.44 -14.19
CA ASP A 107 -6.51 15.83 -15.01
C ASP A 107 -6.12 14.42 -15.52
N PRO A 108 -7.12 13.55 -15.80
CA PRO A 108 -6.85 12.26 -16.41
C PRO A 108 -6.12 12.37 -17.74
N GLY A 109 -4.93 11.76 -17.82
CA GLY A 109 -4.07 11.76 -19.02
C GLY A 109 -2.86 12.68 -18.90
N GLU A 110 -2.78 13.52 -17.88
CA GLU A 110 -1.57 14.32 -17.62
C GLU A 110 -0.45 13.43 -17.06
N MET A 111 0.79 13.79 -17.42
CA MET A 111 1.98 13.12 -16.91
C MET A 111 2.39 13.73 -15.57
N ILE A 112 2.48 12.89 -14.55
CA ILE A 112 2.83 13.27 -13.19
C ILE A 112 4.17 12.64 -12.85
N LEU A 113 5.13 13.48 -12.46
CA LEU A 113 6.45 13.07 -12.04
C LEU A 113 6.72 13.55 -10.61
N ASP A 114 7.10 12.62 -9.74
CA ASP A 114 7.67 12.92 -8.44
C ASP A 114 9.18 12.60 -8.47
N PRO A 115 10.05 13.61 -8.47
CA PRO A 115 11.49 13.41 -8.59
C PRO A 115 12.17 12.96 -7.28
N ALA A 116 11.43 12.88 -6.18
CA ALA A 116 11.91 12.44 -4.86
C ALA A 116 10.80 11.67 -4.16
N SER A 117 10.37 10.59 -4.80
CA SER A 117 9.08 9.93 -4.49
C SER A 117 9.03 9.26 -3.12
N GLY A 118 10.17 8.87 -2.56
CA GLY A 118 10.20 8.10 -1.31
C GLY A 118 9.25 6.89 -1.40
N SER A 119 8.35 6.77 -0.45
CA SER A 119 7.30 5.74 -0.43
C SER A 119 6.14 5.98 -1.42
N GLY A 120 6.20 7.03 -2.23
CA GLY A 120 5.18 7.35 -3.23
C GLY A 120 3.97 8.14 -2.73
N GLY A 121 4.06 8.78 -1.57
CA GLY A 121 2.92 9.47 -0.94
C GLY A 121 2.23 10.49 -1.86
N PHE A 122 2.99 11.31 -2.59
CA PHE A 122 2.44 12.26 -3.58
C PHE A 122 1.79 11.54 -4.75
N LEU A 123 2.43 10.50 -5.29
CA LEU A 123 1.93 9.75 -6.44
C LEU A 123 0.62 9.02 -6.12
N ILE A 124 0.53 8.41 -4.93
CA ILE A 124 -0.68 7.70 -4.48
C ILE A 124 -1.85 8.69 -4.38
N MET A 125 -1.65 9.82 -3.71
CA MET A 125 -2.72 10.81 -3.53
C MET A 125 -3.12 11.49 -4.86
N ALA A 126 -2.15 11.74 -5.74
CA ALA A 126 -2.44 12.25 -7.08
C ALA A 126 -3.24 11.24 -7.92
N LEU A 127 -2.89 9.95 -7.82
CA LEU A 127 -3.60 8.87 -8.50
C LEU A 127 -5.05 8.76 -8.02
N GLU A 128 -5.29 8.82 -6.72
CA GLU A 128 -6.64 8.82 -6.14
C GLU A 128 -7.46 10.03 -6.60
N HIS A 129 -6.83 11.20 -6.67
CA HIS A 129 -7.49 12.42 -7.17
C HIS A 129 -7.92 12.25 -8.64
N VAL A 130 -7.02 11.77 -9.51
CA VAL A 130 -7.31 11.49 -10.92
C VAL A 130 -8.39 10.40 -11.07
N TRP A 131 -8.36 9.35 -10.25
CA TRP A 131 -9.38 8.30 -10.28
C TRP A 131 -10.77 8.81 -9.92
N LYS A 132 -10.91 9.71 -8.94
CA LYS A 132 -12.19 10.37 -8.62
C LYS A 132 -12.73 11.15 -9.83
N LYS A 133 -11.87 11.85 -10.57
CA LYS A 133 -12.26 12.51 -11.83
C LYS A 133 -12.68 11.51 -12.91
N LEU A 134 -11.97 10.36 -13.05
CA LEU A 134 -12.35 9.29 -13.97
C LEU A 134 -13.71 8.68 -13.63
N GLU A 135 -14.01 8.46 -12.35
CA GLU A 135 -15.30 7.96 -11.89
C GLU A 135 -16.43 8.93 -12.23
N ALA A 136 -16.21 10.24 -12.05
CA ALA A 136 -17.16 11.26 -12.47
C ALA A 136 -17.40 11.25 -13.99
N GLN A 137 -16.31 11.11 -14.77
CA GLN A 137 -16.41 10.99 -16.24
C GLN A 137 -17.11 9.69 -16.66
N ALA A 138 -16.88 8.57 -15.95
CA ALA A 138 -17.53 7.29 -16.24
C ALA A 138 -19.06 7.39 -16.13
N LYS A 139 -19.54 8.04 -15.08
CA LYS A 139 -20.99 8.30 -14.88
C LYS A 139 -21.58 9.13 -16.02
N GLN A 140 -20.86 10.17 -16.47
CA GLN A 140 -21.34 11.03 -17.56
C GLN A 140 -21.31 10.32 -18.91
N LYS A 141 -20.30 9.47 -19.15
CA LYS A 141 -20.08 8.80 -20.46
C LYS A 141 -20.72 7.40 -20.52
N GLY A 142 -21.33 6.93 -19.44
CA GLY A 142 -21.97 5.61 -19.38
C GLY A 142 -20.97 4.44 -19.48
N TRP A 143 -19.76 4.58 -18.94
CA TRP A 143 -18.79 3.48 -18.92
C TRP A 143 -19.24 2.41 -17.93
N ASN A 144 -19.02 1.15 -18.26
CA ASN A 144 -19.16 0.05 -17.32
C ASN A 144 -17.91 -0.10 -16.44
N ASP A 145 -18.03 -0.93 -15.40
CA ASP A 145 -16.96 -1.12 -14.42
C ASP A 145 -15.67 -1.63 -15.06
N VAL A 146 -15.77 -2.53 -16.03
CA VAL A 146 -14.58 -3.08 -16.74
C VAL A 146 -13.85 -1.97 -17.51
N GLN A 147 -14.60 -1.08 -18.14
CA GLN A 147 -14.01 0.05 -18.87
C GLN A 147 -13.36 1.06 -17.92
N LEU A 148 -13.97 1.32 -16.77
CA LEU A 148 -13.44 2.22 -15.75
C LEU A 148 -12.15 1.64 -15.16
N GLU A 149 -12.14 0.39 -14.74
CA GLU A 149 -10.96 -0.27 -14.15
C GLU A 149 -9.80 -0.35 -15.15
N ARG A 150 -10.07 -0.63 -16.42
CA ARG A 150 -9.05 -0.58 -17.46
C ARG A 150 -8.42 0.82 -17.58
N LYS A 151 -9.25 1.87 -17.55
CA LYS A 151 -8.74 3.25 -17.62
C LYS A 151 -7.95 3.65 -16.39
N LYS A 152 -8.38 3.24 -15.20
CA LYS A 152 -7.65 3.44 -13.95
C LYS A 152 -6.25 2.80 -14.03
N ARG A 153 -6.18 1.55 -14.48
CA ARG A 153 -4.91 0.84 -14.66
C ARG A 153 -4.02 1.52 -15.71
N ASP A 154 -4.58 1.90 -16.86
CA ASP A 154 -3.84 2.62 -17.91
C ASP A 154 -3.25 3.93 -17.39
N MET A 155 -4.00 4.70 -16.59
CA MET A 155 -3.49 5.92 -15.98
C MET A 155 -2.34 5.62 -15.03
N ALA A 156 -2.53 4.70 -14.08
CA ALA A 156 -1.51 4.34 -13.09
C ALA A 156 -0.18 3.94 -13.74
N THR A 157 -0.24 3.15 -14.81
CA THR A 157 0.97 2.61 -15.46
C THR A 157 1.63 3.56 -16.45
N LYS A 158 0.86 4.44 -17.11
CA LYS A 158 1.36 5.27 -18.20
C LYS A 158 1.65 6.72 -17.79
N CYS A 159 0.92 7.25 -16.82
CA CYS A 159 0.94 8.68 -16.51
C CYS A 159 1.71 9.04 -15.24
N PHE A 160 2.02 8.06 -14.38
CA PHE A 160 2.69 8.31 -13.11
C PHE A 160 4.12 7.81 -13.13
N ARG A 161 5.05 8.62 -12.65
CA ARG A 161 6.48 8.28 -12.56
C ARG A 161 7.03 8.78 -11.23
N GLY A 162 7.76 7.91 -10.54
CA GLY A 162 8.54 8.25 -9.36
C GLY A 162 10.03 8.07 -9.65
N ILE A 163 10.84 8.90 -9.07
CA ILE A 163 12.30 8.76 -9.02
C ILE A 163 12.69 8.84 -7.55
N ASP A 164 13.50 7.90 -7.10
CA ASP A 164 14.10 7.94 -5.79
C ASP A 164 15.56 7.54 -5.84
N LYS A 165 16.35 8.00 -4.87
CA LYS A 165 17.79 7.71 -4.80
C LYS A 165 18.07 6.24 -4.45
N ASP A 166 17.20 5.66 -3.63
CA ASP A 166 17.39 4.33 -3.01
C ASP A 166 16.43 3.27 -3.61
N ALA A 167 15.84 3.56 -4.79
CA ALA A 167 14.92 2.66 -5.48
C ALA A 167 15.65 1.63 -6.36
#